data_7f82588e396cbd1cbbb1e3d66204590e
#
_entry.id   7f82588e396cbd1cbbb1e3d66204590e
#
_cell.length_a   1.000
_cell.length_b   1.000
_cell.length_c   1.000
_cell.angle_alpha   90.00
_cell.angle_beta   90.00
_cell.angle_gamma   90.00
#
_symmetry.space_group_name_H-M   'P 1'
#
loop_
_entity.id
_entity.type
_entity.pdbx_description
1 polymer ?
#
loop_
_entity_poly.entity_id
_entity_poly.type
_entity_poly.pdbx_seq_one_letter_code
_entity_poly.pdbx_strand_id
1 'polypeptide(L)'
;AARDTYNWNLTMQQALKTDSDAVFLLSAGDQINQSGAAKDDDKKTRESEYAGYLYPSVLRSLPVASTIGNHDTAGADYSVHFNNPNAEDNLGATEAGSDYYFSYGDVLFISLNSNNRNQEEHRALMTKAVESNPDAKWKVVIFHSDIYGSGQPHADTDAATNRIIFAPLMDEFDIDVCLTGHDHTYSRSYQIQDGNVIDYDISDGSVTDPEGTLYITTGSGSGSKYYNCLLYTSDAADEGLG
;
A
#
# COMPACT_ATOMS: atom_id res chain seq x y z
N ALA A 1 -0.02 0.08 -13.57
CA ALA A 1 -1.34 0.26 -14.24
C ALA A 1 -1.20 1.04 -15.55
N ALA A 2 -0.46 2.11 -15.56
CA ALA A 2 -0.41 3.06 -16.68
C ALA A 2 0.10 2.49 -18.01
N ARG A 3 1.08 1.59 -18.00
CA ARG A 3 1.55 0.91 -19.24
C ARG A 3 0.56 -0.07 -19.81
N ASP A 4 -0.39 -0.52 -19.03
CA ASP A 4 -1.40 -1.49 -19.43
C ASP A 4 -2.79 -1.01 -19.03
N THR A 5 -3.15 0.15 -19.54
CA THR A 5 -4.45 0.81 -19.31
C THR A 5 -5.62 -0.11 -19.64
N TYR A 6 -5.48 -0.95 -20.68
CA TYR A 6 -6.54 -1.88 -21.06
C TYR A 6 -6.82 -2.91 -19.96
N ASN A 7 -5.80 -3.64 -19.50
CA ASN A 7 -5.97 -4.63 -18.44
C ASN A 7 -6.34 -3.97 -17.11
N TRP A 8 -5.79 -2.79 -16.80
CA TRP A 8 -6.20 -2.02 -15.64
C TRP A 8 -7.70 -1.70 -15.67
N ASN A 9 -8.20 -1.24 -16.79
CA ASN A 9 -9.64 -0.97 -16.95
C ASN A 9 -10.49 -2.25 -16.79
N LEU A 10 -10.05 -3.39 -17.32
CA LEU A 10 -10.73 -4.67 -17.13
C LEU A 10 -10.72 -5.10 -15.65
N THR A 11 -9.61 -4.93 -14.96
CA THR A 11 -9.50 -5.23 -13.52
C THR A 11 -10.49 -4.40 -12.72
N MET A 12 -10.57 -3.09 -12.97
CA MET A 12 -11.50 -2.20 -12.28
C MET A 12 -12.96 -2.55 -12.56
N GLN A 13 -13.29 -2.88 -13.81
CA GLN A 13 -14.64 -3.33 -14.15
C GLN A 13 -14.99 -4.66 -13.48
N GLN A 14 -14.04 -5.61 -13.41
CA GLN A 14 -14.27 -6.89 -12.77
C GLN A 14 -14.39 -6.74 -11.24
N ALA A 15 -13.58 -5.89 -10.62
CA ALA A 15 -13.65 -5.60 -9.19
C ALA A 15 -15.04 -5.11 -8.80
N LEU A 16 -15.58 -4.09 -9.49
CA LEU A 16 -16.92 -3.56 -9.20
C LEU A 16 -18.06 -4.52 -9.61
N LYS A 17 -17.79 -5.45 -10.51
CA LYS A 17 -18.75 -6.52 -10.81
C LYS A 17 -18.80 -7.57 -9.70
N THR A 18 -17.65 -7.82 -9.07
CA THR A 18 -17.52 -8.78 -7.96
C THR A 18 -18.06 -8.18 -6.66
N ASP A 19 -17.74 -6.92 -6.41
CA ASP A 19 -18.24 -6.15 -5.27
C ASP A 19 -18.80 -4.81 -5.75
N SER A 20 -20.12 -4.79 -5.98
CA SER A 20 -20.85 -3.61 -6.45
C SER A 20 -21.01 -2.52 -5.38
N ASP A 21 -20.79 -2.88 -4.13
CA ASP A 21 -20.97 -2.00 -2.98
C ASP A 21 -19.69 -1.30 -2.56
N ALA A 22 -18.59 -1.51 -3.32
CA ALA A 22 -17.34 -0.81 -3.12
C ALA A 22 -17.53 0.71 -3.21
N VAL A 23 -17.07 1.42 -2.17
CA VAL A 23 -17.31 2.87 -2.01
C VAL A 23 -16.09 3.72 -2.35
N PHE A 24 -14.90 3.13 -2.38
CA PHE A 24 -13.65 3.75 -2.84
C PHE A 24 -12.61 2.68 -3.19
N LEU A 25 -11.55 3.09 -3.86
CA LEU A 25 -10.38 2.29 -4.18
C LEU A 25 -9.22 2.68 -3.27
N LEU A 26 -8.60 1.72 -2.60
CA LEU A 26 -7.27 1.87 -2.00
C LEU A 26 -6.21 1.48 -3.03
N SER A 27 -5.24 2.35 -3.28
CA SER A 27 -4.15 2.11 -4.23
C SER A 27 -2.80 2.18 -3.53
N ALA A 28 -2.08 1.05 -3.53
CA ALA A 28 -0.82 0.90 -2.80
C ALA A 28 0.41 1.48 -3.54
N GLY A 29 0.24 2.55 -4.30
CA GLY A 29 1.35 3.25 -4.96
C GLY A 29 1.69 2.73 -6.37
N ASP A 30 2.70 3.34 -6.97
CA ASP A 30 3.13 3.06 -8.35
C ASP A 30 1.97 3.15 -9.36
N GLN A 31 1.24 4.27 -9.30
CA GLN A 31 0.19 4.60 -10.26
C GLN A 31 0.76 4.67 -11.67
N ILE A 32 2.01 5.13 -11.77
CA ILE A 32 2.78 5.23 -13.01
C ILE A 32 4.01 4.32 -12.97
N ASN A 33 4.70 4.20 -14.10
CA ASN A 33 5.95 3.43 -14.21
C ASN A 33 7.19 4.31 -14.46
N GLN A 34 7.01 5.51 -15.03
CA GLN A 34 8.13 6.40 -15.33
C GLN A 34 8.58 7.16 -14.08
N SER A 35 9.75 6.81 -13.57
CA SER A 35 10.36 7.43 -12.38
C SER A 35 11.38 8.54 -12.70
N GLY A 36 11.67 8.79 -13.97
CA GLY A 36 12.64 9.83 -14.39
C GLY A 36 12.11 11.25 -14.15
N ALA A 37 12.94 12.10 -13.60
CA ALA A 37 12.62 13.52 -13.34
C ALA A 37 13.38 14.48 -14.24
N ALA A 38 14.46 14.05 -14.89
CA ALA A 38 15.50 14.92 -15.42
C ALA A 38 15.21 15.52 -16.82
N LYS A 39 14.20 15.04 -17.54
CA LYS A 39 13.94 15.43 -18.93
C LYS A 39 12.48 15.77 -19.14
N ASP A 40 12.21 16.73 -20.03
CA ASP A 40 10.85 17.12 -20.42
C ASP A 40 10.05 15.94 -21.00
N ASP A 41 10.70 15.02 -21.72
CA ASP A 41 10.04 13.86 -22.28
C ASP A 41 9.64 12.84 -21.18
N ASP A 42 10.39 12.74 -20.08
CA ASP A 42 10.03 11.93 -18.91
C ASP A 42 8.75 12.47 -18.26
N LYS A 43 8.64 13.79 -18.12
CA LYS A 43 7.42 14.44 -17.59
C LYS A 43 6.20 14.16 -18.48
N LYS A 44 6.33 14.30 -19.78
CA LYS A 44 5.24 13.99 -20.72
C LYS A 44 4.81 12.53 -20.64
N THR A 45 5.77 11.62 -20.43
CA THR A 45 5.50 10.20 -20.25
C THR A 45 4.73 9.96 -18.95
N ARG A 46 5.14 10.59 -17.83
CA ARG A 46 4.41 10.49 -16.56
C ARG A 46 2.98 10.98 -16.66
N GLU A 47 2.76 12.16 -17.27
CA GLU A 47 1.41 12.69 -17.50
C GLU A 47 0.54 11.73 -18.32
N SER A 48 1.10 11.13 -19.37
CA SER A 48 0.39 10.13 -20.18
C SER A 48 0.07 8.88 -19.37
N GLU A 49 0.94 8.49 -18.46
CA GLU A 49 0.73 7.33 -17.59
C GLU A 49 -0.32 7.62 -16.49
N TYR A 50 -0.35 8.81 -15.89
CA TYR A 50 -1.44 9.22 -14.99
C TYR A 50 -2.78 9.27 -15.73
N ALA A 51 -2.81 9.78 -16.96
CA ALA A 51 -4.01 9.73 -17.78
C ALA A 51 -4.47 8.28 -18.03
N GLY A 52 -3.53 7.35 -18.24
CA GLY A 52 -3.81 5.93 -18.36
C GLY A 52 -4.32 5.27 -17.07
N TYR A 53 -3.77 5.67 -15.92
CA TYR A 53 -4.24 5.20 -14.62
C TYR A 53 -5.67 5.68 -14.31
N LEU A 54 -5.98 6.94 -14.63
CA LEU A 54 -7.29 7.56 -14.40
C LEU A 54 -8.32 7.25 -15.51
N TYR A 55 -7.92 6.52 -16.57
CA TYR A 55 -8.76 6.22 -17.73
C TYR A 55 -10.03 5.41 -17.42
N PRO A 56 -10.03 4.38 -16.52
CA PRO A 56 -11.22 3.59 -16.26
C PRO A 56 -12.43 4.44 -15.91
N SER A 57 -13.54 4.25 -16.65
CA SER A 57 -14.74 5.07 -16.47
C SER A 57 -15.32 4.97 -15.06
N VAL A 58 -15.11 3.87 -14.38
CA VAL A 58 -15.56 3.64 -12.99
C VAL A 58 -14.90 4.62 -12.00
N LEU A 59 -13.68 5.08 -12.28
CA LEU A 59 -12.98 6.06 -11.44
C LEU A 59 -13.56 7.48 -11.52
N ARG A 60 -14.53 7.72 -12.42
CA ARG A 60 -15.25 9.00 -12.46
C ARG A 60 -16.24 9.17 -11.31
N SER A 61 -16.64 8.08 -10.68
CA SER A 61 -17.61 8.04 -9.57
C SER A 61 -17.10 7.26 -8.35
N LEU A 62 -15.98 6.57 -8.45
CA LEU A 62 -15.36 5.85 -7.36
C LEU A 62 -14.15 6.65 -6.87
N PRO A 63 -14.17 7.23 -5.67
CA PRO A 63 -13.02 7.91 -5.08
C PRO A 63 -11.79 7.00 -5.00
N VAL A 64 -10.60 7.60 -5.13
CA VAL A 64 -9.33 6.88 -5.02
C VAL A 64 -8.55 7.43 -3.84
N ALA A 65 -8.24 6.58 -2.87
CA ALA A 65 -7.28 6.83 -1.81
C ALA A 65 -5.95 6.18 -2.22
N SER A 66 -5.02 6.98 -2.73
CA SER A 66 -3.73 6.51 -3.24
C SER A 66 -2.60 6.81 -2.28
N THR A 67 -1.58 5.95 -2.24
CA THR A 67 -0.30 6.25 -1.59
C THR A 67 0.79 6.49 -2.63
N ILE A 68 1.91 7.08 -2.21
CA ILE A 68 3.02 7.43 -3.10
C ILE A 68 3.93 6.23 -3.25
N GLY A 69 4.03 5.68 -4.48
CA GLY A 69 5.03 4.66 -4.81
C GLY A 69 6.38 5.26 -5.17
N ASN A 70 7.40 4.42 -5.31
CA ASN A 70 8.74 4.90 -5.69
C ASN A 70 8.79 5.43 -7.13
N HIS A 71 7.88 4.99 -8.00
CA HIS A 71 7.74 5.55 -9.35
C HIS A 71 6.97 6.88 -9.37
N ASP A 72 6.22 7.22 -8.32
CA ASP A 72 5.46 8.46 -8.22
C ASP A 72 6.29 9.64 -7.65
N THR A 73 7.55 9.42 -7.25
CA THR A 73 8.37 10.41 -6.52
C THR A 73 9.00 11.48 -7.39
N ALA A 74 8.89 11.40 -8.71
CA ALA A 74 9.52 12.34 -9.61
C ALA A 74 8.79 13.70 -9.62
N GLY A 75 9.26 14.64 -8.82
CA GLY A 75 8.67 15.97 -8.70
C GLY A 75 7.30 15.95 -8.02
N ALA A 76 6.53 17.01 -8.24
CA ALA A 76 5.21 17.20 -7.64
C ALA A 76 4.05 16.62 -8.47
N ASP A 77 4.32 15.77 -9.46
CA ASP A 77 3.28 15.31 -10.40
C ASP A 77 2.18 14.51 -9.68
N TYR A 78 2.54 13.70 -8.67
CA TYR A 78 1.56 12.98 -7.87
C TYR A 78 0.56 13.93 -7.19
N SER A 79 1.04 14.95 -6.48
CA SER A 79 0.18 15.90 -5.75
C SER A 79 -0.68 16.78 -6.64
N VAL A 80 -0.36 16.88 -7.95
CA VAL A 80 -1.22 17.54 -8.94
C VAL A 80 -2.45 16.67 -9.28
N HIS A 81 -2.31 15.35 -9.23
CA HIS A 81 -3.36 14.41 -9.59
C HIS A 81 -4.21 13.94 -8.40
N PHE A 82 -3.66 13.96 -7.19
CA PHE A 82 -4.32 13.46 -5.99
C PHE A 82 -4.37 14.54 -4.90
N ASN A 83 -5.58 14.84 -4.44
CA ASN A 83 -5.84 15.80 -3.36
C ASN A 83 -6.16 15.02 -2.08
N ASN A 84 -5.11 14.69 -1.32
CA ASN A 84 -5.21 13.87 -0.12
C ASN A 84 -5.72 14.70 1.08
N PRO A 85 -6.69 14.19 1.85
CA PRO A 85 -7.21 14.89 3.02
C PRO A 85 -6.22 14.84 4.19
N ASN A 86 -6.30 15.82 5.10
CA ASN A 86 -5.51 15.86 6.35
C ASN A 86 -3.99 15.75 6.13
N ALA A 87 -3.49 16.33 5.04
CA ALA A 87 -2.07 16.34 4.65
C ALA A 87 -1.37 17.69 4.92
N GLU A 88 -2.05 18.62 5.60
CA GLU A 88 -1.62 20.02 5.74
C GLU A 88 -0.33 20.19 6.55
N ASP A 89 -0.06 19.28 7.49
CA ASP A 89 1.15 19.30 8.33
C ASP A 89 2.41 18.87 7.58
N ASN A 90 2.25 18.36 6.37
CA ASN A 90 3.33 17.93 5.49
C ASN A 90 4.31 16.93 6.16
N LEU A 91 3.80 16.05 7.03
CA LEU A 91 4.56 15.01 7.69
C LEU A 91 4.82 13.84 6.74
N GLY A 92 5.95 13.16 6.87
CA GLY A 92 6.36 12.08 5.96
C GLY A 92 6.56 12.56 4.52
N ALA A 93 6.86 13.83 4.31
CA ALA A 93 6.85 14.46 3.01
C ALA A 93 8.05 14.12 2.13
N THR A 94 7.77 14.04 0.83
CA THR A 94 8.72 14.14 -0.27
C THR A 94 8.25 15.24 -1.23
N GLU A 95 8.95 15.49 -2.33
CA GLU A 95 8.48 16.43 -3.35
C GLU A 95 7.12 16.02 -3.95
N ALA A 96 6.81 14.73 -3.98
CA ALA A 96 5.56 14.18 -4.50
C ALA A 96 4.35 14.40 -3.59
N GLY A 97 4.55 14.58 -2.30
CA GLY A 97 3.49 14.74 -1.30
C GLY A 97 3.87 14.15 0.04
N SER A 98 2.91 14.00 0.93
CA SER A 98 3.08 13.61 2.32
C SER A 98 2.17 12.47 2.75
N ASP A 99 2.29 12.07 4.01
CA ASP A 99 1.34 11.22 4.69
C ASP A 99 -0.03 11.88 4.79
N TYR A 100 -1.08 11.07 4.91
CA TYR A 100 -2.43 11.56 5.14
C TYR A 100 -3.31 10.49 5.82
N TYR A 101 -4.48 10.89 6.29
CA TYR A 101 -5.47 9.97 6.85
C TYR A 101 -6.90 10.40 6.56
N PHE A 102 -7.81 9.46 6.67
CA PHE A 102 -9.25 9.70 6.61
C PHE A 102 -9.99 8.57 7.34
N SER A 103 -11.26 8.79 7.66
CA SER A 103 -12.12 7.76 8.22
C SER A 103 -13.32 7.48 7.32
N TYR A 104 -13.75 6.23 7.31
CA TYR A 104 -15.00 5.81 6.67
C TYR A 104 -15.72 4.80 7.55
N GLY A 105 -16.92 5.13 7.98
CA GLY A 105 -17.62 4.35 9.00
C GLY A 105 -16.79 4.25 10.29
N ASP A 106 -16.62 3.06 10.79
CA ASP A 106 -15.84 2.75 12.00
C ASP A 106 -14.36 2.48 11.75
N VAL A 107 -13.85 2.76 10.53
CA VAL A 107 -12.49 2.45 10.11
C VAL A 107 -11.69 3.73 9.91
N LEU A 108 -10.52 3.81 10.53
CA LEU A 108 -9.49 4.82 10.28
C LEU A 108 -8.50 4.26 9.24
N PHE A 109 -8.31 5.00 8.16
CA PHE A 109 -7.31 4.72 7.14
C PHE A 109 -6.17 5.72 7.23
N ILE A 110 -4.93 5.23 7.29
CA ILE A 110 -3.71 6.03 7.36
C ILE A 110 -2.83 5.66 6.18
N SER A 111 -2.48 6.63 5.35
CA SER A 111 -1.55 6.44 4.24
C SER A 111 -0.21 7.05 4.58
N LEU A 112 0.85 6.23 4.58
CA LEU A 112 2.22 6.65 4.83
C LEU A 112 3.01 6.70 3.52
N ASN A 113 3.84 7.72 3.36
CA ASN A 113 4.76 7.84 2.26
C ASN A 113 6.08 7.13 2.58
N SER A 114 6.17 5.85 2.24
CA SER A 114 7.34 5.02 2.54
C SER A 114 8.64 5.44 1.82
N ASN A 115 8.58 6.44 0.93
CA ASN A 115 9.77 7.05 0.33
C ASN A 115 10.46 8.05 1.28
N ASN A 116 9.76 8.58 2.29
CA ASN A 116 10.34 9.25 3.44
C ASN A 116 10.65 8.20 4.50
N ARG A 117 11.83 8.26 5.11
CA ARG A 117 12.28 7.28 6.11
C ARG A 117 12.39 7.89 7.52
N ASN A 118 11.79 9.05 7.74
CA ASN A 118 11.73 9.71 9.04
C ASN A 118 10.59 9.13 9.87
N GLN A 119 10.90 8.11 10.67
CA GLN A 119 9.94 7.43 11.53
C GLN A 119 9.17 8.38 12.46
N GLU A 120 9.83 9.45 12.94
CA GLU A 120 9.20 10.41 13.87
C GLU A 120 8.11 11.24 13.19
N GLU A 121 8.27 11.58 11.90
CA GLU A 121 7.23 12.28 11.16
C GLU A 121 6.01 11.37 10.95
N HIS A 122 6.22 10.11 10.58
CA HIS A 122 5.14 9.12 10.46
C HIS A 122 4.43 8.92 11.80
N ARG A 123 5.19 8.78 12.91
CA ARG A 123 4.62 8.68 14.25
C ARG A 123 3.76 9.88 14.60
N ALA A 124 4.23 11.09 14.28
CA ALA A 124 3.48 12.33 14.56
C ALA A 124 2.14 12.36 13.81
N LEU A 125 2.12 11.95 12.53
CA LEU A 125 0.88 11.85 11.76
C LEU A 125 -0.05 10.79 12.35
N MET A 126 0.47 9.59 12.65
CA MET A 126 -0.32 8.48 13.20
C MET A 126 -0.94 8.87 14.55
N THR A 127 -0.17 9.56 15.42
CA THR A 127 -0.69 10.12 16.67
C THR A 127 -1.87 11.06 16.41
N LYS A 128 -1.70 12.03 15.50
CA LYS A 128 -2.78 12.96 15.13
C LYS A 128 -4.00 12.23 14.58
N ALA A 129 -3.78 11.25 13.71
CA ALA A 129 -4.86 10.47 13.09
C ALA A 129 -5.68 9.72 14.15
N VAL A 130 -5.02 9.00 15.06
CA VAL A 130 -5.69 8.23 16.12
C VAL A 130 -6.40 9.14 17.11
N GLU A 131 -5.74 10.21 17.57
CA GLU A 131 -6.35 11.18 18.51
C GLU A 131 -7.57 11.89 17.91
N SER A 132 -7.58 12.12 16.58
CA SER A 132 -8.70 12.74 15.89
C SER A 132 -9.85 11.78 15.58
N ASN A 133 -9.64 10.47 15.76
CA ASN A 133 -10.62 9.42 15.47
C ASN A 133 -10.73 8.41 16.63
N PRO A 134 -11.05 8.85 17.85
CA PRO A 134 -11.02 7.99 19.04
C PRO A 134 -12.08 6.87 19.03
N ASP A 135 -13.09 6.98 18.19
CA ASP A 135 -14.17 6.00 18.06
C ASP A 135 -13.94 4.97 16.95
N ALA A 136 -12.80 5.06 16.22
CA ALA A 136 -12.46 4.09 15.20
C ALA A 136 -12.26 2.70 15.81
N LYS A 137 -12.96 1.71 15.29
CA LYS A 137 -12.86 0.31 15.74
C LYS A 137 -11.76 -0.45 15.02
N TRP A 138 -11.47 -0.03 13.78
CA TRP A 138 -10.45 -0.63 12.93
C TRP A 138 -9.48 0.43 12.44
N LYS A 139 -8.21 0.09 12.42
CA LYS A 139 -7.12 0.93 11.94
C LYS A 139 -6.41 0.22 10.79
N VAL A 140 -6.46 0.80 9.61
CA VAL A 140 -5.85 0.27 8.39
C VAL A 140 -4.75 1.22 7.94
N VAL A 141 -3.54 0.72 7.84
CA VAL A 141 -2.41 1.47 7.27
C VAL A 141 -2.15 1.00 5.85
N ILE A 142 -1.86 1.95 4.95
CA ILE A 142 -1.42 1.66 3.59
C ILE A 142 -0.16 2.43 3.26
N PHE A 143 0.83 1.78 2.68
CA PHE A 143 2.01 2.39 2.08
C PHE A 143 2.59 1.51 0.96
N HIS A 144 3.50 2.07 0.16
CA HIS A 144 3.94 1.39 -1.05
C HIS A 144 4.91 0.24 -0.78
N SER A 145 6.00 0.50 -0.07
CA SER A 145 7.08 -0.47 0.12
C SER A 145 6.63 -1.62 1.03
N ASP A 146 6.85 -2.84 0.60
CA ASP A 146 6.52 -4.01 1.43
C ASP A 146 7.45 -4.13 2.65
N ILE A 147 6.98 -4.83 3.69
CA ILE A 147 7.76 -5.16 4.88
C ILE A 147 7.76 -6.66 5.21
N TYR A 148 6.75 -7.37 4.76
CA TYR A 148 6.65 -8.83 4.84
C TYR A 148 6.32 -9.45 3.48
N GLY A 149 6.78 -8.79 2.41
CA GLY A 149 6.64 -9.29 1.05
C GLY A 149 7.53 -10.49 0.75
N SER A 150 7.25 -11.16 -0.34
CA SER A 150 7.91 -12.40 -0.74
C SER A 150 8.56 -12.33 -2.12
N GLY A 151 8.54 -11.18 -2.76
CA GLY A 151 9.02 -11.01 -4.14
C GLY A 151 10.51 -10.76 -4.24
N GLN A 152 11.17 -11.49 -5.14
CA GLN A 152 12.54 -11.18 -5.51
C GLN A 152 12.55 -9.99 -6.50
N PRO A 153 13.38 -8.95 -6.31
CA PRO A 153 14.57 -8.85 -5.47
C PRO A 153 14.38 -8.06 -4.15
N HIS A 154 13.18 -7.63 -3.80
CA HIS A 154 12.96 -6.65 -2.73
C HIS A 154 12.91 -7.27 -1.32
N ALA A 155 12.49 -8.53 -1.19
CA ALA A 155 12.28 -9.17 0.10
C ALA A 155 13.55 -9.26 0.98
N ASP A 156 14.74 -9.32 0.38
CA ASP A 156 15.99 -9.53 1.13
C ASP A 156 16.59 -8.25 1.73
N THR A 157 16.44 -7.10 1.07
CA THR A 157 17.12 -5.87 1.47
C THR A 157 16.16 -4.76 1.83
N ASP A 158 15.27 -4.41 0.93
CA ASP A 158 14.38 -3.27 1.11
C ASP A 158 13.33 -3.57 2.17
N ALA A 159 12.71 -4.75 2.15
CA ALA A 159 11.73 -5.19 3.13
C ALA A 159 12.32 -5.23 4.55
N ALA A 160 13.56 -5.71 4.72
CA ALA A 160 14.22 -5.73 6.03
C ALA A 160 14.42 -4.32 6.59
N THR A 161 14.87 -3.36 5.76
CA THR A 161 15.03 -1.96 6.18
C THR A 161 13.68 -1.31 6.49
N ASN A 162 12.67 -1.54 5.67
CA ASN A 162 11.32 -1.00 5.87
C ASN A 162 10.68 -1.58 7.14
N ARG A 163 10.92 -2.86 7.44
CA ARG A 163 10.46 -3.49 8.68
C ARG A 163 10.97 -2.79 9.93
N ILE A 164 12.25 -2.41 9.95
CA ILE A 164 12.84 -1.68 11.09
C ILE A 164 12.15 -0.31 11.31
N ILE A 165 11.71 0.34 10.23
CA ILE A 165 11.11 1.67 10.30
C ILE A 165 9.61 1.57 10.63
N PHE A 166 8.88 0.72 9.92
CA PHE A 166 7.41 0.76 9.92
C PHE A 166 6.76 -0.27 10.84
N ALA A 167 7.34 -1.47 11.05
CA ALA A 167 6.70 -2.48 11.89
C ALA A 167 6.52 -2.01 13.36
N PRO A 168 7.49 -1.32 14.00
CA PRO A 168 7.28 -0.79 15.34
C PRO A 168 6.14 0.23 15.43
N LEU A 169 5.84 0.96 14.36
CA LEU A 169 4.70 1.88 14.35
C LEU A 169 3.37 1.12 14.27
N MET A 170 3.33 0.00 13.56
CA MET A 170 2.12 -0.84 13.52
C MET A 170 1.77 -1.38 14.90
N ASP A 171 2.78 -1.85 15.63
CA ASP A 171 2.63 -2.33 17.00
C ASP A 171 2.26 -1.20 17.98
N GLU A 172 2.94 -0.03 17.90
CA GLU A 172 2.73 1.13 18.78
C GLU A 172 1.31 1.68 18.69
N PHE A 173 0.74 1.73 17.48
CA PHE A 173 -0.60 2.27 17.22
C PHE A 173 -1.69 1.20 17.14
N ASP A 174 -1.37 -0.05 17.40
CA ASP A 174 -2.28 -1.18 17.39
C ASP A 174 -3.08 -1.22 16.06
N ILE A 175 -2.32 -1.36 14.96
CA ILE A 175 -2.86 -1.39 13.61
C ILE A 175 -3.36 -2.81 13.27
N ASP A 176 -4.61 -2.91 12.84
CA ASP A 176 -5.23 -4.19 12.52
C ASP A 176 -4.74 -4.77 11.17
N VAL A 177 -4.63 -3.90 10.16
CA VAL A 177 -4.27 -4.32 8.79
C VAL A 177 -3.27 -3.34 8.19
N CYS A 178 -2.18 -3.86 7.63
CA CYS A 178 -1.21 -3.13 6.85
C CYS A 178 -1.23 -3.61 5.39
N LEU A 179 -1.59 -2.72 4.46
CA LEU A 179 -1.63 -2.99 3.03
C LEU A 179 -0.40 -2.41 2.35
N THR A 180 0.30 -3.22 1.56
CA THR A 180 1.50 -2.80 0.82
C THR A 180 1.44 -3.19 -0.65
N GLY A 181 2.32 -2.61 -1.44
CA GLY A 181 2.53 -2.89 -2.86
C GLY A 181 3.99 -3.25 -3.15
N HIS A 182 4.58 -2.64 -4.17
CA HIS A 182 5.99 -2.73 -4.58
C HIS A 182 6.43 -4.12 -5.04
N ASP A 183 6.24 -5.13 -4.22
CA ASP A 183 6.41 -6.52 -4.61
C ASP A 183 5.30 -6.92 -5.58
N HIS A 184 5.71 -7.39 -6.75
CA HIS A 184 4.78 -7.87 -7.77
C HIS A 184 4.38 -9.33 -7.51
N THR A 185 4.16 -9.66 -6.25
CA THR A 185 3.61 -10.92 -5.76
C THR A 185 2.41 -10.64 -4.86
N TYR A 186 1.61 -11.65 -4.63
CA TYR A 186 0.62 -11.60 -3.56
C TYR A 186 1.17 -12.37 -2.36
N SER A 187 1.18 -11.74 -1.20
CA SER A 187 1.49 -12.39 0.07
C SER A 187 0.57 -11.90 1.17
N ARG A 188 0.34 -12.77 2.12
CA ARG A 188 -0.43 -12.50 3.33
C ARG A 188 0.26 -13.16 4.51
N SER A 189 0.52 -12.42 5.57
CA SER A 189 1.08 -12.95 6.81
C SER A 189 0.00 -13.62 7.68
N TYR A 190 0.43 -14.30 8.74
CA TYR A 190 -0.36 -14.43 9.96
C TYR A 190 -0.45 -13.06 10.66
N GLN A 191 -1.18 -12.97 11.78
CA GLN A 191 -1.09 -11.80 12.67
C GLN A 191 0.32 -11.75 13.29
N ILE A 192 0.93 -10.57 13.26
CA ILE A 192 2.31 -10.37 13.76
C ILE A 192 2.29 -9.23 14.77
N GLN A 193 2.92 -9.45 15.93
CA GLN A 193 3.15 -8.44 16.95
C GLN A 193 4.59 -8.58 17.46
N ASP A 194 5.31 -7.47 17.59
CA ASP A 194 6.72 -7.44 18.00
C ASP A 194 7.60 -8.43 17.18
N GLY A 195 7.30 -8.58 15.90
CA GLY A 195 7.98 -9.48 14.98
C GLY A 195 7.68 -10.97 15.19
N ASN A 196 6.75 -11.33 16.07
CA ASN A 196 6.34 -12.70 16.34
C ASN A 196 4.96 -12.98 15.76
N VAL A 197 4.81 -14.19 15.20
CA VAL A 197 3.51 -14.68 14.76
C VAL A 197 2.64 -14.97 15.97
N ILE A 198 1.40 -14.45 15.93
CA ILE A 198 0.37 -14.77 16.93
C ILE A 198 -0.52 -15.86 16.37
N ASP A 199 -0.67 -16.91 17.11
CA ASP A 199 -1.49 -18.08 16.73
C ASP A 199 -2.95 -17.86 17.15
N TYR A 200 -3.87 -17.99 16.20
CA TYR A 200 -5.31 -17.89 16.42
C TYR A 200 -6.02 -19.16 15.97
N ASP A 201 -7.03 -19.54 16.71
CA ASP A 201 -7.99 -20.54 16.25
C ASP A 201 -8.92 -19.89 15.20
N ILE A 202 -8.76 -20.30 13.95
CA ILE A 202 -9.61 -19.89 12.82
C ILE A 202 -10.48 -21.03 12.31
N SER A 203 -10.77 -22.02 13.14
CA SER A 203 -11.52 -23.21 12.75
C SER A 203 -12.94 -22.90 12.26
N ASP A 204 -13.53 -21.79 12.71
CA ASP A 204 -14.81 -21.28 12.25
C ASP A 204 -14.71 -20.30 11.06
N GLY A 205 -13.49 -20.02 10.58
CA GLY A 205 -13.23 -19.10 9.46
C GLY A 205 -13.25 -17.63 9.83
N SER A 206 -13.31 -17.27 11.12
CA SER A 206 -13.32 -15.90 11.62
C SER A 206 -12.32 -15.71 12.75
N VAL A 207 -11.85 -14.48 12.92
CA VAL A 207 -11.07 -14.01 14.07
C VAL A 207 -11.75 -12.76 14.58
N THR A 208 -12.01 -12.71 15.87
CA THR A 208 -12.66 -11.55 16.52
C THR A 208 -11.64 -10.81 17.35
N ASP A 209 -11.48 -9.50 17.10
CA ASP A 209 -10.60 -8.60 17.83
C ASP A 209 -9.19 -9.18 17.98
N PRO A 210 -8.49 -9.46 16.85
CA PRO A 210 -7.18 -10.07 16.90
C PRO A 210 -6.13 -9.08 17.43
N GLU A 211 -5.21 -9.57 18.26
CA GLU A 211 -3.98 -8.84 18.56
C GLU A 211 -3.04 -8.87 17.33
N GLY A 212 -2.15 -7.86 17.23
CA GLY A 212 -1.16 -7.74 16.17
C GLY A 212 -1.73 -7.32 14.82
N THR A 213 -0.85 -7.17 13.85
CA THR A 213 -1.17 -6.65 12.51
C THR A 213 -1.18 -7.75 11.46
N LEU A 214 -2.20 -7.76 10.62
CA LEU A 214 -2.25 -8.55 9.38
C LEU A 214 -1.57 -7.77 8.25
N TYR A 215 -0.50 -8.30 7.69
CA TYR A 215 0.19 -7.70 6.54
C TYR A 215 -0.23 -8.36 5.23
N ILE A 216 -0.63 -7.54 4.27
CA ILE A 216 -1.02 -8.00 2.93
C ILE A 216 -0.27 -7.18 1.90
N THR A 217 0.54 -7.87 1.08
CA THR A 217 1.16 -7.28 -0.11
C THR A 217 0.32 -7.63 -1.32
N THR A 218 -0.12 -6.61 -2.05
CA THR A 218 -0.96 -6.79 -3.24
C THR A 218 -0.10 -6.73 -4.50
N GLY A 219 -0.34 -7.65 -5.42
CA GLY A 219 0.36 -7.68 -6.70
C GLY A 219 -0.06 -6.56 -7.66
N SER A 220 0.39 -6.65 -8.91
CA SER A 220 0.09 -5.67 -9.95
C SER A 220 -1.40 -5.66 -10.32
N GLY A 221 -2.05 -4.51 -10.19
CA GLY A 221 -3.45 -4.33 -10.56
C GLY A 221 -3.73 -4.48 -12.06
N SER A 222 -2.73 -4.34 -12.94
CA SER A 222 -2.86 -4.58 -14.39
C SER A 222 -2.26 -5.90 -14.86
N GLY A 223 -1.57 -6.64 -13.95
CA GLY A 223 -0.85 -7.85 -14.34
C GLY A 223 0.38 -7.60 -15.23
N SER A 224 0.88 -6.36 -15.27
CA SER A 224 1.96 -5.98 -16.19
C SER A 224 3.33 -6.54 -15.83
N LYS A 225 3.52 -6.98 -14.57
CA LYS A 225 4.79 -7.50 -14.05
C LYS A 225 4.54 -8.41 -12.85
N TYR A 226 5.30 -9.50 -12.78
CA TYR A 226 5.30 -10.44 -11.65
C TYR A 226 6.74 -10.75 -11.25
N TYR A 227 6.97 -10.99 -9.97
CA TYR A 227 8.25 -11.46 -9.44
C TYR A 227 8.18 -12.92 -9.03
N ASN A 228 9.33 -13.56 -8.95
CA ASN A 228 9.43 -14.87 -8.32
C ASN A 228 9.19 -14.73 -6.81
N CYS A 229 8.41 -15.65 -6.26
CA CYS A 229 8.15 -15.71 -4.82
C CYS A 229 9.25 -16.50 -4.11
N LEU A 230 10.00 -15.86 -3.22
CA LEU A 230 11.08 -16.51 -2.48
C LEU A 230 10.56 -17.51 -1.45
N LEU A 231 9.42 -17.23 -0.81
CA LEU A 231 8.83 -18.13 0.19
C LEU A 231 8.44 -19.47 -0.42
N TYR A 232 7.88 -19.44 -1.63
CA TYR A 232 7.48 -20.67 -2.33
C TYR A 232 8.68 -21.54 -2.71
N THR A 233 9.82 -20.94 -3.04
CA THR A 233 11.04 -21.68 -3.39
C THR A 233 11.75 -22.28 -2.18
N SER A 234 11.66 -21.67 -1.00
CA SER A 234 12.23 -22.23 0.23
C SER A 234 11.46 -23.44 0.75
N ASP A 235 10.14 -23.37 0.78
CA ASP A 235 9.28 -24.49 1.22
C ASP A 235 9.40 -25.70 0.29
N ALA A 236 9.48 -25.47 -1.03
CA ALA A 236 9.66 -26.54 -2.01
C ALA A 236 11.03 -27.24 -1.89
N ALA A 237 12.05 -26.55 -1.36
CA ALA A 237 13.37 -27.11 -1.12
C ALA A 237 13.41 -27.97 0.17
N ASP A 238 12.66 -27.61 1.20
CA ASP A 238 12.58 -28.35 2.46
C ASP A 238 11.73 -29.63 2.33
N GLU A 239 10.68 -29.62 1.54
CA GLU A 239 9.85 -30.81 1.29
C GLU A 239 10.50 -31.84 0.36
N GLY A 240 11.54 -31.46 -0.40
CA GLY A 240 12.25 -32.35 -1.32
C GLY A 240 13.38 -33.19 -0.71
N LEU A 241 13.64 -33.07 0.60
CA LEU A 241 14.71 -33.77 1.34
C LEU A 241 14.20 -34.73 2.39
N GLY A 242 12.93 -35.16 2.32
CA GLY A 242 12.31 -36.18 3.11
C GLY A 242 12.31 -37.57 2.41
#